data_b3ce18ef6d847be4d452dff414a46ef7
#
_entry.id   b3ce18ef6d847be4d452dff414a46ef7
#
_cell.length_a   1.000
_cell.length_b   1.000
_cell.length_c   1.000
_cell.angle_alpha   90.00
_cell.angle_beta   90.00
_cell.angle_gamma   90.00
#
_symmetry.space_group_name_H-M   'P 1'
#
loop_
_entity.id
_entity.type
_entity.pdbx_description
1 polymer ?
#
loop_
_entity_poly.entity_id
_entity_poly.type
_entity_poly.pdbx_seq_one_letter_code
_entity_poly.pdbx_strand_id
1 'polypeptide(L)'
;PDLILEGQLLNVGINPYKNFPGIKNLTGLVDIKKRSGTVKSVSKDLTIIKKDTFRQPITFSQFSGLIEWKNDLFNLKNIVIQNNDINSIVNGSYKYISHQDSIVDLVIKMPLVDLPGLKKYYPLQLGNKTLHWLDTSLLKGQAQNTVIKLKGKVQDFPFVDEKNKPDLNKGTFSVESVITNSFIEYGEGWPELNNFDFKINIKNNHINFKSIKGDILNNNIEHMIVNIAPSNIEEPIMAVDLILASPIPDIINAINKSPIKKVMKGIFDEMKGEGPGKLAAQLQIPLKDEENILFNGIYEFQGSSLINNALGMPKISNIIGKIEFDQDDIKINGAVANLSGSPITIALSNIKNITQINIDGIINQGFIRLALGENWGRNITGEATWSGELKITDKATDIEIKSDLKGLGLNLPPPFGKKENEITTLLFTKKTINENQELV
;
A
#
# COMPACT_ATOMS: atom_id res chain seq x y z
N PRO A 1 50.06 23.59 31.91
CA PRO A 1 50.86 23.19 30.75
C PRO A 1 49.91 22.96 29.57
N ASP A 2 50.24 23.55 28.42
CA ASP A 2 49.44 23.37 27.19
C ASP A 2 49.78 21.97 26.67
N LEU A 3 48.79 21.08 26.66
CA LEU A 3 48.94 19.77 26.06
C LEU A 3 49.05 19.93 24.54
N ILE A 4 50.20 19.53 24.00
CA ILE A 4 50.41 19.36 22.56
C ILE A 4 50.74 17.92 22.35
N LEU A 5 49.98 17.22 21.52
CA LEU A 5 50.18 15.81 21.13
C LEU A 5 50.17 15.72 19.62
N GLU A 6 51.28 15.39 18.99
CA GLU A 6 51.38 15.08 17.58
C GLU A 6 51.91 13.65 17.45
N GLY A 7 51.24 12.82 16.62
CA GLY A 7 51.67 11.43 16.50
C GLY A 7 50.80 10.59 15.58
N GLN A 8 51.15 9.30 15.56
CA GLN A 8 50.42 8.28 14.81
C GLN A 8 49.67 7.36 15.78
N LEU A 9 48.40 7.17 15.51
CA LEU A 9 47.58 6.15 16.16
C LEU A 9 47.67 4.86 15.35
N LEU A 10 47.94 3.73 16.00
CA LEU A 10 47.97 2.41 15.38
C LEU A 10 47.07 1.46 16.16
N ASN A 11 45.92 1.11 15.55
CA ASN A 11 44.88 0.21 16.12
C ASN A 11 44.46 0.59 17.55
N VAL A 12 44.32 1.88 17.82
CA VAL A 12 43.99 2.39 19.15
C VAL A 12 42.52 2.05 19.48
N GLY A 13 42.30 1.62 20.73
CA GLY A 13 40.96 1.40 21.30
C GLY A 13 40.63 2.48 22.34
N ILE A 14 39.36 2.95 22.32
CA ILE A 14 38.80 3.86 23.31
C ILE A 14 37.54 3.18 23.89
N ASN A 15 37.51 3.01 25.21
CA ASN A 15 36.33 2.45 25.86
C ASN A 15 35.17 3.45 25.84
N PRO A 16 33.92 2.96 25.79
CA PRO A 16 32.76 3.85 25.93
C PRO A 16 32.83 4.65 27.23
N TYR A 17 32.60 5.94 27.16
CA TYR A 17 32.59 6.80 28.35
C TYR A 17 31.40 7.78 28.28
N LYS A 18 30.50 7.67 29.25
CA LYS A 18 29.22 8.43 29.24
C LYS A 18 28.50 8.25 27.90
N ASN A 19 28.32 9.34 27.17
CA ASN A 19 27.65 9.33 25.86
C ASN A 19 28.58 9.17 24.67
N PHE A 20 29.89 9.15 24.90
CA PHE A 20 30.83 8.91 23.82
C PHE A 20 30.89 7.44 23.47
N PRO A 21 30.82 7.10 22.19
CA PRO A 21 30.96 5.70 21.76
C PRO A 21 32.34 5.16 22.06
N GLY A 22 32.41 3.87 22.35
CA GLY A 22 33.67 3.16 22.29
C GLY A 22 34.11 2.98 20.83
N ILE A 23 35.40 2.97 20.61
CA ILE A 23 36.03 2.79 19.31
C ILE A 23 37.11 1.71 19.45
N LYS A 24 37.24 0.82 18.44
CA LYS A 24 38.34 -0.10 18.31
C LYS A 24 38.99 0.03 16.94
N ASN A 25 40.27 -0.24 16.87
CA ASN A 25 41.06 -0.24 15.64
C ASN A 25 41.16 1.15 14.95
N LEU A 26 41.20 2.21 15.73
CA LEU A 26 41.47 3.54 15.18
C LEU A 26 42.92 3.69 14.75
N THR A 27 43.16 3.94 13.48
CA THR A 27 44.46 4.18 12.89
C THR A 27 44.44 5.51 12.13
N GLY A 28 45.50 6.32 12.30
CA GLY A 28 45.58 7.62 11.63
C GLY A 28 46.64 8.54 12.22
N LEU A 29 46.63 9.78 11.75
CA LEU A 29 47.48 10.84 12.27
C LEU A 29 46.66 11.75 13.18
N VAL A 30 47.26 12.18 14.28
CA VAL A 30 46.65 13.06 15.27
C VAL A 30 47.53 14.27 15.55
N ASP A 31 46.92 15.46 15.59
CA ASP A 31 47.51 16.70 16.10
C ASP A 31 46.52 17.32 17.08
N ILE A 32 46.86 17.36 18.35
CA ILE A 32 45.99 17.87 19.44
C ILE A 32 46.70 19.03 20.11
N LYS A 33 46.01 20.18 20.20
CA LYS A 33 46.38 21.37 20.95
C LYS A 33 45.25 21.64 21.95
N LYS A 34 45.57 22.28 23.07
CA LYS A 34 44.67 22.56 24.21
C LYS A 34 43.14 22.46 23.98
N ARG A 35 42.63 23.12 22.94
CA ARG A 35 41.19 23.17 22.59
C ARG A 35 40.91 22.94 21.11
N SER A 36 41.87 22.49 20.36
CA SER A 36 41.72 22.19 18.93
C SER A 36 42.55 20.98 18.55
N GLY A 37 42.22 20.39 17.45
CA GLY A 37 43.02 19.30 16.90
C GLY A 37 42.44 18.77 15.61
N THR A 38 43.17 17.81 15.06
CA THR A 38 42.79 17.08 13.88
C THR A 38 43.03 15.57 14.09
N VAL A 39 42.16 14.76 13.51
CA VAL A 39 42.39 13.34 13.31
C VAL A 39 42.17 13.02 11.84
N LYS A 40 43.23 12.61 11.14
CA LYS A 40 43.12 12.07 9.78
C LYS A 40 43.15 10.55 9.87
N SER A 41 41.99 9.93 9.84
CA SER A 41 41.85 8.47 9.96
C SER A 41 42.02 7.76 8.62
N VAL A 42 42.62 6.56 8.70
CA VAL A 42 42.75 5.58 7.60
C VAL A 42 42.61 4.15 8.19
N SER A 43 41.58 3.94 8.99
CA SER A 43 41.35 2.72 9.75
C SER A 43 40.73 1.61 8.89
N LYS A 44 41.18 0.38 9.13
CA LYS A 44 40.53 -0.86 8.70
C LYS A 44 39.88 -1.53 9.91
N ASP A 45 38.72 -2.15 9.67
CA ASP A 45 37.94 -2.87 10.70
C ASP A 45 37.64 -2.03 11.95
N LEU A 46 37.44 -0.72 11.75
CA LEU A 46 37.06 0.18 12.83
C LEU A 46 35.72 -0.23 13.39
N THR A 47 35.64 -0.44 14.70
CA THR A 47 34.41 -0.84 15.37
C THR A 47 33.90 0.29 16.27
N ILE A 48 32.62 0.65 16.12
CA ILE A 48 31.90 1.59 17.00
C ILE A 48 31.04 0.80 17.97
N ILE A 49 31.13 1.13 19.26
CA ILE A 49 30.38 0.51 20.35
C ILE A 49 29.52 1.57 21.03
N LYS A 50 28.20 1.48 20.85
CA LYS A 50 27.20 2.41 21.44
C LYS A 50 25.93 1.64 21.80
N LYS A 51 25.96 0.96 22.96
CA LYS A 51 24.91 0.00 23.40
C LYS A 51 23.52 0.60 23.61
N ASP A 52 23.43 1.89 23.91
CA ASP A 52 22.18 2.64 24.08
C ASP A 52 21.58 3.14 22.75
N THR A 53 22.31 2.97 21.64
CA THR A 53 21.90 3.42 20.31
C THR A 53 21.72 2.23 19.36
N PHE A 54 22.65 1.31 19.35
CA PHE A 54 22.66 0.19 18.39
C PHE A 54 22.53 -1.16 19.11
N ARG A 55 21.86 -2.12 18.45
CA ARG A 55 21.67 -3.49 18.98
C ARG A 55 22.99 -4.23 19.21
N GLN A 56 24.02 -3.91 18.44
CA GLN A 56 25.33 -4.53 18.48
C GLN A 56 26.44 -3.55 18.04
N PRO A 57 27.70 -3.82 18.36
CA PRO A 57 28.82 -3.07 17.81
C PRO A 57 28.80 -3.12 16.28
N ILE A 58 29.14 -1.99 15.64
CA ILE A 58 29.16 -1.90 14.18
C ILE A 58 30.60 -1.79 13.70
N THR A 59 31.01 -2.73 12.85
CA THR A 59 32.35 -2.74 12.26
C THR A 59 32.33 -2.30 10.82
N PHE A 60 33.25 -1.43 10.45
CA PHE A 60 33.46 -0.91 9.12
C PHE A 60 34.79 -1.40 8.58
N SER A 61 34.79 -2.07 7.44
CA SER A 61 36.00 -2.54 6.76
C SER A 61 36.92 -1.39 6.35
N GLN A 62 36.33 -0.21 6.08
CA GLN A 62 37.04 1.02 5.82
C GLN A 62 36.40 2.19 6.57
N PHE A 63 37.20 2.94 7.28
CA PHE A 63 36.84 4.22 7.88
C PHE A 63 37.98 5.20 7.62
N SER A 64 37.75 6.24 6.82
CA SER A 64 38.78 7.23 6.50
C SER A 64 38.17 8.63 6.38
N GLY A 65 39.01 9.64 6.56
CA GLY A 65 38.60 11.05 6.44
C GLY A 65 39.27 11.94 7.47
N LEU A 66 38.86 13.19 7.52
CA LEU A 66 39.43 14.21 8.38
C LEU A 66 38.36 14.72 9.36
N ILE A 67 38.67 14.65 10.65
CA ILE A 67 37.91 15.28 11.73
C ILE A 67 38.77 16.41 12.30
N GLU A 68 38.26 17.62 12.24
CA GLU A 68 38.91 18.81 12.84
C GLU A 68 38.01 19.36 13.94
N TRP A 69 38.58 19.79 15.04
CA TRP A 69 37.79 20.49 16.06
C TRP A 69 38.50 21.73 16.59
N LYS A 70 37.68 22.68 16.96
CA LYS A 70 38.10 23.88 17.68
C LYS A 70 37.05 24.16 18.77
N ASN A 71 37.49 24.18 20.04
CA ASN A 71 36.60 24.16 21.20
C ASN A 71 35.62 22.97 21.10
N ASP A 72 34.31 23.24 21.08
CA ASP A 72 33.24 22.24 21.08
C ASP A 72 32.64 21.99 19.67
N LEU A 73 33.22 22.60 18.62
CA LEU A 73 32.80 22.41 17.24
C LEU A 73 33.71 21.41 16.52
N PHE A 74 33.11 20.31 16.06
CA PHE A 74 33.74 19.25 15.29
C PHE A 74 33.30 19.35 13.84
N ASN A 75 34.22 19.41 12.90
CA ASN A 75 33.96 19.38 11.46
C ASN A 75 34.39 18.03 10.89
N LEU A 76 33.47 17.41 10.18
CA LEU A 76 33.65 16.12 9.50
C LEU A 76 33.87 16.39 8.01
N LYS A 77 35.00 15.99 7.46
CA LYS A 77 35.36 16.24 6.07
C LYS A 77 35.64 14.92 5.36
N ASN A 78 34.79 14.58 4.39
CA ASN A 78 34.92 13.38 3.56
C ASN A 78 35.14 12.12 4.39
N ILE A 79 34.32 11.93 5.43
CA ILE A 79 34.38 10.71 6.22
C ILE A 79 33.75 9.58 5.41
N VAL A 80 34.58 8.69 4.91
CA VAL A 80 34.17 7.48 4.20
C VAL A 80 33.94 6.36 5.22
N ILE A 81 32.76 5.76 5.17
CA ILE A 81 32.37 4.64 6.03
C ILE A 81 31.87 3.53 5.11
N GLN A 82 32.56 2.39 5.11
CA GLN A 82 32.24 1.29 4.22
C GLN A 82 32.28 -0.07 4.92
N ASN A 83 31.34 -0.93 4.58
CA ASN A 83 31.37 -2.37 4.80
C ASN A 83 30.46 -3.06 3.76
N ASN A 84 30.07 -4.32 4.01
CA ASN A 84 29.25 -5.08 3.04
C ASN A 84 27.84 -4.51 2.84
N ASP A 85 27.31 -3.77 3.82
CA ASP A 85 25.90 -3.29 3.77
C ASP A 85 25.82 -1.85 3.30
N ILE A 86 26.79 -1.03 3.65
CA ILE A 86 26.78 0.41 3.35
C ILE A 86 28.10 0.86 2.77
N ASN A 87 27.99 1.82 1.87
CA ASN A 87 29.08 2.68 1.42
C ASN A 87 28.59 4.12 1.54
N SER A 88 29.24 4.92 2.40
CA SER A 88 28.78 6.27 2.69
C SER A 88 29.92 7.29 2.78
N ILE A 89 29.58 8.51 2.45
CA ILE A 89 30.43 9.70 2.63
C ILE A 89 29.66 10.69 3.50
N VAL A 90 30.25 11.06 4.64
CA VAL A 90 29.67 11.99 5.60
C VAL A 90 30.47 13.29 5.60
N ASN A 91 29.78 14.41 5.48
CA ASN A 91 30.30 15.76 5.63
C ASN A 91 29.42 16.58 6.55
N GLY A 92 30.00 17.54 7.27
CA GLY A 92 29.24 18.47 8.08
C GLY A 92 29.90 18.80 9.40
N SER A 93 29.08 19.16 10.39
CA SER A 93 29.56 19.58 11.69
C SER A 93 28.68 19.07 12.84
N TYR A 94 29.31 18.92 14.00
CA TYR A 94 28.67 18.62 15.28
C TYR A 94 29.21 19.62 16.31
N LYS A 95 28.31 20.38 16.94
CA LYS A 95 28.66 21.31 18.02
C LYS A 95 28.13 20.76 19.32
N TYR A 96 29.04 20.39 20.21
CA TYR A 96 28.69 19.99 21.56
C TYR A 96 28.48 21.23 22.43
N ILE A 97 27.33 21.42 23.04
CA ILE A 97 27.04 22.51 23.99
C ILE A 97 26.83 21.91 25.38
N SER A 98 25.93 20.94 25.45
CA SER A 98 25.64 20.14 26.64
C SER A 98 25.06 18.80 26.19
N HIS A 99 24.75 17.94 27.14
CA HIS A 99 24.12 16.66 26.83
C HIS A 99 22.80 16.78 26.05
N GLN A 100 22.08 17.90 26.26
CA GLN A 100 20.75 18.15 25.68
C GLN A 100 20.74 19.22 24.57
N ASP A 101 21.83 19.95 24.35
CA ASP A 101 21.85 21.11 23.45
C ASP A 101 22.81 20.96 22.25
N SER A 102 23.21 19.75 21.91
CA SER A 102 24.10 19.53 20.79
C SER A 102 23.42 19.83 19.46
N ILE A 103 24.16 20.51 18.56
CA ILE A 103 23.68 20.89 17.23
C ILE A 103 24.42 20.08 16.17
N VAL A 104 23.69 19.58 15.20
CA VAL A 104 24.23 18.88 14.02
C VAL A 104 23.91 19.64 12.73
N ASP A 105 24.82 19.56 11.77
CA ASP A 105 24.58 19.93 10.37
C ASP A 105 25.34 18.92 9.50
N LEU A 106 24.65 17.85 9.08
CA LEU A 106 25.26 16.69 8.43
C LEU A 106 24.60 16.41 7.08
N VAL A 107 25.44 16.06 6.11
CA VAL A 107 25.04 15.49 4.83
C VAL A 107 25.71 14.13 4.67
N ILE A 108 24.91 13.09 4.51
CA ILE A 108 25.37 11.71 4.31
C ILE A 108 24.93 11.30 2.91
N LYS A 109 25.87 10.84 2.10
CA LYS A 109 25.61 10.31 0.76
C LYS A 109 25.96 8.84 0.74
N MET A 110 25.03 8.00 0.31
CA MET A 110 25.22 6.56 0.18
C MET A 110 24.84 6.13 -1.24
N PRO A 111 25.82 5.84 -2.11
CA PRO A 111 25.55 5.41 -3.48
C PRO A 111 24.76 4.12 -3.55
N LEU A 112 25.06 3.16 -2.68
CA LEU A 112 24.42 1.86 -2.59
C LEU A 112 24.31 1.39 -1.14
N VAL A 113 23.13 0.87 -0.78
CA VAL A 113 22.84 0.30 0.54
C VAL A 113 22.03 -0.98 0.36
N ASP A 114 22.41 -2.04 1.05
CA ASP A 114 21.63 -3.27 1.15
C ASP A 114 20.54 -3.10 2.22
N LEU A 115 19.26 -3.19 1.84
CA LEU A 115 18.16 -2.93 2.78
C LEU A 115 18.13 -3.91 3.97
N PRO A 116 18.23 -5.23 3.78
CA PRO A 116 18.30 -6.18 4.91
C PRO A 116 19.45 -5.91 5.85
N GLY A 117 20.60 -5.43 5.34
CA GLY A 117 21.77 -5.07 6.13
C GLY A 117 21.57 -3.85 7.02
N LEU A 118 20.57 -3.01 6.76
CA LEU A 118 20.27 -1.81 7.56
C LEU A 118 19.79 -2.12 8.98
N LYS A 119 19.29 -3.32 9.26
CA LYS A 119 18.72 -3.71 10.58
C LYS A 119 19.64 -3.41 11.76
N LYS A 120 20.95 -3.54 11.58
CA LYS A 120 21.94 -3.26 12.63
C LYS A 120 22.23 -1.79 12.87
N TYR A 121 21.81 -0.90 11.93
CA TYR A 121 22.04 0.55 12.03
C TYR A 121 20.81 1.30 12.57
N TYR A 122 19.67 0.65 12.72
CA TYR A 122 18.48 1.30 13.26
C TYR A 122 18.67 1.68 14.73
N PRO A 123 18.50 2.97 15.08
CA PRO A 123 18.60 3.40 16.46
C PRO A 123 17.49 2.80 17.32
N LEU A 124 17.82 2.33 18.52
CA LEU A 124 16.85 1.78 19.47
C LEU A 124 15.75 2.78 19.87
N GLN A 125 16.02 4.07 19.71
CA GLN A 125 15.10 5.18 19.98
C GLN A 125 13.89 5.22 19.03
N LEU A 126 13.90 4.48 17.90
CA LEU A 126 12.75 4.36 17.00
C LEU A 126 11.53 3.65 17.64
N GLY A 127 11.74 3.02 18.79
CA GLY A 127 10.70 2.28 19.50
C GLY A 127 10.43 0.89 18.91
N ASN A 128 9.94 -0.02 19.76
CA ASN A 128 9.84 -1.44 19.43
C ASN A 128 8.93 -1.74 18.25
N LYS A 129 7.78 -1.04 18.10
CA LYS A 129 6.85 -1.26 16.98
C LYS A 129 7.47 -0.91 15.64
N THR A 130 8.12 0.26 15.55
CA THR A 130 8.80 0.69 14.32
C THR A 130 9.96 -0.23 13.97
N LEU A 131 10.78 -0.61 14.97
CA LEU A 131 11.89 -1.54 14.75
C LEU A 131 11.39 -2.91 14.29
N HIS A 132 10.32 -3.43 14.88
CA HIS A 132 9.72 -4.70 14.46
C HIS A 132 9.24 -4.62 13.01
N TRP A 133 8.51 -3.55 12.65
CA TRP A 133 8.05 -3.36 11.28
C TRP A 133 9.22 -3.28 10.28
N LEU A 134 10.25 -2.48 10.57
CA LEU A 134 11.43 -2.39 9.71
C LEU A 134 12.17 -3.74 9.56
N ASP A 135 12.17 -4.56 10.61
CA ASP A 135 12.80 -5.88 10.59
C ASP A 135 12.03 -6.92 9.77
N THR A 136 10.71 -6.81 9.75
CA THR A 136 9.82 -7.80 9.12
C THR A 136 9.37 -7.39 7.72
N SER A 137 9.31 -6.09 7.43
CA SER A 137 8.71 -5.59 6.19
C SER A 137 9.73 -5.41 5.05
N LEU A 138 10.97 -5.04 5.35
CA LEU A 138 12.01 -4.79 4.34
C LEU A 138 12.92 -6.01 4.19
N LEU A 139 12.42 -7.04 3.50
CA LEU A 139 13.11 -8.34 3.45
C LEU A 139 14.13 -8.46 2.32
N LYS A 140 14.01 -7.63 1.26
CA LYS A 140 14.91 -7.63 0.11
C LYS A 140 14.92 -6.25 -0.54
N GLY A 141 16.02 -5.91 -1.23
CA GLY A 141 16.14 -4.72 -2.05
C GLY A 141 17.40 -3.92 -1.78
N GLN A 142 17.61 -2.91 -2.60
CA GLN A 142 18.76 -2.01 -2.50
C GLN A 142 18.28 -0.56 -2.55
N ALA A 143 18.87 0.30 -1.69
CA ALA A 143 18.70 1.72 -1.77
C ALA A 143 19.86 2.35 -2.56
N GLN A 144 19.54 3.17 -3.54
CA GLN A 144 20.48 3.79 -4.45
C GLN A 144 20.42 5.31 -4.34
N ASN A 145 21.58 5.95 -4.49
CA ASN A 145 21.71 7.41 -4.48
C ASN A 145 21.07 8.06 -3.25
N THR A 146 21.18 7.41 -2.09
CA THR A 146 20.59 7.88 -0.84
C THR A 146 21.32 9.14 -0.37
N VAL A 147 20.55 10.18 -0.08
CA VAL A 147 21.03 11.42 0.52
C VAL A 147 20.25 11.68 1.79
N ILE A 148 20.96 11.74 2.92
CA ILE A 148 20.39 12.11 4.22
C ILE A 148 20.94 13.48 4.59
N LYS A 149 20.04 14.40 4.98
CA LYS A 149 20.40 15.71 5.54
C LYS A 149 19.79 15.83 6.93
N LEU A 150 20.57 16.22 7.90
CA LEU A 150 20.16 16.41 9.28
C LEU A 150 20.74 17.73 9.81
N LYS A 151 19.90 18.67 10.14
CA LYS A 151 20.30 19.98 10.65
C LYS A 151 19.37 20.44 11.76
N GLY A 152 19.93 20.76 12.91
CA GLY A 152 19.17 21.26 14.07
C GLY A 152 19.73 20.79 15.40
N LYS A 153 19.03 21.06 16.48
CA LYS A 153 19.36 20.51 17.80
C LYS A 153 18.94 19.04 17.86
N VAL A 154 19.83 18.15 18.31
CA VAL A 154 19.59 16.70 18.34
C VAL A 154 18.33 16.34 19.13
N GLN A 155 18.06 17.02 20.23
CA GLN A 155 16.89 16.77 21.08
C GLN A 155 15.56 17.18 20.44
N ASP A 156 15.57 18.11 19.50
CA ASP A 156 14.34 18.57 18.83
C ASP A 156 13.92 17.65 17.67
N PHE A 157 14.72 16.59 17.40
CA PHE A 157 14.35 15.58 16.40
C PHE A 157 13.03 14.89 16.77
N PRO A 158 12.10 14.72 15.84
CA PRO A 158 12.15 14.91 14.37
C PRO A 158 11.80 16.32 13.87
N PHE A 159 12.02 17.38 14.65
CA PHE A 159 11.85 18.80 14.31
C PHE A 159 10.40 19.15 13.95
N VAL A 160 9.53 18.92 14.91
CA VAL A 160 8.10 19.18 14.78
C VAL A 160 7.63 20.14 15.90
N ASP A 161 6.52 20.81 15.64
CA ASP A 161 5.81 21.62 16.63
C ASP A 161 4.95 20.76 17.59
N GLU A 162 4.22 21.41 18.49
CA GLU A 162 3.31 20.76 19.45
C GLU A 162 2.13 20.03 18.77
N LYS A 163 1.84 20.33 17.51
CA LYS A 163 0.81 19.69 16.67
C LYS A 163 1.39 18.63 15.73
N ASN A 164 2.61 18.18 15.98
CA ASN A 164 3.36 17.25 15.13
C ASN A 164 3.57 17.72 13.67
N LYS A 165 3.48 19.03 13.39
CA LYS A 165 3.79 19.58 12.08
C LYS A 165 5.29 19.92 11.99
N PRO A 166 5.92 19.79 10.81
CA PRO A 166 7.31 20.19 10.62
C PRO A 166 7.57 21.63 11.06
N ASP A 167 8.56 21.85 11.93
CA ASP A 167 9.01 23.15 12.40
C ASP A 167 10.44 23.42 11.92
N LEU A 168 10.57 24.20 10.86
CA LEU A 168 11.85 24.53 10.25
C LEU A 168 12.75 25.38 11.16
N ASN A 169 12.20 26.05 12.21
CA ASN A 169 12.98 26.79 13.18
C ASN A 169 13.73 25.86 14.14
N LYS A 170 13.20 24.67 14.42
CA LYS A 170 13.86 23.64 15.22
C LYS A 170 14.93 22.90 14.42
N GLY A 171 14.65 22.65 13.13
CA GLY A 171 15.59 21.98 12.25
C GLY A 171 14.95 21.29 11.06
N THR A 172 15.76 20.56 10.33
CA THR A 172 15.35 19.78 9.16
C THR A 172 15.99 18.40 9.15
N PHE A 173 15.18 17.40 8.85
CA PHE A 173 15.63 16.06 8.52
C PHE A 173 15.06 15.67 7.16
N SER A 174 15.89 15.17 6.27
CA SER A 174 15.41 14.63 5.01
C SER A 174 16.17 13.39 4.57
N VAL A 175 15.45 12.46 3.95
CA VAL A 175 16.00 11.29 3.26
C VAL A 175 15.42 11.25 1.87
N GLU A 176 16.27 11.18 0.86
CA GLU A 176 15.90 10.94 -0.53
C GLU A 176 16.64 9.70 -1.03
N SER A 177 15.92 8.76 -1.63
CA SER A 177 16.51 7.53 -2.15
C SER A 177 15.66 6.92 -3.26
N VAL A 178 16.26 6.08 -4.09
CA VAL A 178 15.59 5.18 -5.01
C VAL A 178 15.79 3.75 -4.50
N ILE A 179 14.71 3.07 -4.21
CA ILE A 179 14.70 1.68 -3.80
C ILE A 179 14.46 0.81 -5.02
N THR A 180 15.22 -0.27 -5.17
CA THR A 180 15.12 -1.18 -6.31
C THR A 180 15.07 -2.64 -5.87
N ASN A 181 14.37 -3.46 -6.66
CA ASN A 181 14.22 -4.91 -6.44
C ASN A 181 13.76 -5.25 -5.03
N SER A 182 12.88 -4.43 -4.45
CA SER A 182 12.41 -4.68 -3.10
C SER A 182 11.28 -5.72 -3.06
N PHE A 183 11.23 -6.42 -1.93
CA PHE A 183 10.12 -7.24 -1.50
C PHE A 183 9.65 -6.69 -0.15
N ILE A 184 8.38 -6.29 -0.07
CA ILE A 184 7.82 -5.61 1.09
C ILE A 184 6.58 -6.34 1.57
N GLU A 185 6.62 -6.81 2.83
CA GLU A 185 5.47 -7.27 3.59
C GLU A 185 5.06 -6.15 4.56
N TYR A 186 4.09 -5.33 4.19
CA TYR A 186 3.78 -4.11 4.94
C TYR A 186 2.74 -4.27 6.04
N GLY A 187 2.03 -5.41 6.08
CA GLY A 187 1.05 -5.71 7.13
C GLY A 187 0.48 -7.11 7.01
N GLU A 188 0.09 -7.69 8.13
CA GLU A 188 -0.53 -9.01 8.18
C GLU A 188 -1.87 -9.01 7.42
N GLY A 189 -2.05 -10.02 6.56
CA GLY A 189 -3.25 -10.14 5.73
C GLY A 189 -3.31 -9.21 4.52
N TRP A 190 -2.29 -8.38 4.29
CA TRP A 190 -2.17 -7.58 3.07
C TRP A 190 -1.30 -8.28 2.02
N PRO A 191 -1.60 -8.11 0.72
CA PRO A 191 -0.77 -8.69 -0.34
C PRO A 191 0.63 -8.05 -0.36
N GLU A 192 1.67 -8.85 -0.55
CA GLU A 192 3.06 -8.39 -0.62
C GLU A 192 3.31 -7.57 -1.90
N LEU A 193 4.25 -6.63 -1.81
CA LEU A 193 4.80 -5.93 -2.97
C LEU A 193 6.07 -6.63 -3.45
N ASN A 194 6.04 -7.11 -4.70
CA ASN A 194 7.13 -7.85 -5.33
C ASN A 194 7.81 -7.02 -6.42
N ASN A 195 9.13 -7.23 -6.61
CA ASN A 195 9.93 -6.52 -7.62
C ASN A 195 9.68 -5.01 -7.60
N PHE A 196 9.45 -4.45 -6.39
CA PHE A 196 8.95 -3.10 -6.22
C PHE A 196 10.09 -2.10 -6.21
N ASP A 197 10.09 -1.22 -7.22
CA ASP A 197 11.00 -0.09 -7.33
C ASP A 197 10.21 1.19 -7.03
N PHE A 198 10.75 2.04 -6.16
CA PHE A 198 10.09 3.28 -5.78
C PHE A 198 11.08 4.36 -5.33
N LYS A 199 10.64 5.60 -5.41
CA LYS A 199 11.33 6.73 -4.78
C LYS A 199 10.77 6.92 -3.38
N ILE A 200 11.65 7.10 -2.39
CA ILE A 200 11.29 7.50 -1.04
C ILE A 200 11.77 8.92 -0.78
N ASN A 201 10.91 9.72 -0.19
CA ASN A 201 11.22 11.05 0.31
C ASN A 201 10.70 11.19 1.73
N ILE A 202 11.59 11.43 2.67
CA ILE A 202 11.23 11.70 4.07
C ILE A 202 11.58 13.16 4.35
N LYS A 203 10.66 13.88 4.96
CA LYS A 203 10.87 15.26 5.46
C LYS A 203 10.33 15.35 6.87
N ASN A 204 11.24 15.50 7.84
CA ASN A 204 10.96 15.45 9.26
C ASN A 204 10.19 14.16 9.62
N ASN A 205 8.89 14.24 9.89
CA ASN A 205 8.03 13.10 10.20
C ASN A 205 7.03 12.73 9.07
N HIS A 206 7.18 13.31 7.89
CA HIS A 206 6.39 12.96 6.71
C HIS A 206 7.17 12.01 5.81
N ILE A 207 6.54 10.92 5.40
CA ILE A 207 7.11 9.91 4.51
C ILE A 207 6.26 9.83 3.26
N ASN A 208 6.89 9.95 2.10
CA ASN A 208 6.26 9.78 0.80
C ASN A 208 6.98 8.69 0.02
N PHE A 209 6.21 7.77 -0.54
CA PHE A 209 6.67 6.76 -1.49
C PHE A 209 5.97 6.99 -2.83
N LYS A 210 6.71 6.88 -3.92
CA LYS A 210 6.15 6.92 -5.27
C LYS A 210 6.69 5.74 -6.08
N SER A 211 5.80 4.89 -6.57
CA SER A 211 6.17 3.73 -7.40
C SER A 211 6.89 4.16 -8.68
N ILE A 212 7.82 3.33 -9.11
CA ILE A 212 8.45 3.35 -10.44
C ILE A 212 7.94 2.15 -11.23
N LYS A 213 7.98 0.97 -10.62
CA LYS A 213 7.40 -0.29 -11.10
C LYS A 213 7.22 -1.25 -9.92
N GLY A 214 6.48 -2.32 -10.13
CA GLY A 214 6.32 -3.39 -9.17
C GLY A 214 5.05 -4.18 -9.41
N ASP A 215 4.91 -5.25 -8.65
CA ASP A 215 3.79 -6.15 -8.75
C ASP A 215 3.11 -6.33 -7.39
N ILE A 216 1.79 -6.40 -7.41
CA ILE A 216 0.94 -6.82 -6.30
C ILE A 216 0.03 -7.94 -6.79
N LEU A 217 -0.03 -9.08 -6.10
CA LEU A 217 -0.78 -10.26 -6.55
C LEU A 217 -0.42 -10.70 -7.98
N ASN A 218 0.84 -10.57 -8.40
CA ASN A 218 1.35 -10.78 -9.76
C ASN A 218 0.78 -9.82 -10.83
N ASN A 219 0.15 -8.73 -10.43
CA ASN A 219 -0.39 -7.71 -11.33
C ASN A 219 0.46 -6.45 -11.26
N ASN A 220 0.71 -5.86 -12.44
CA ASN A 220 1.54 -4.68 -12.56
C ASN A 220 0.91 -3.44 -11.92
N ILE A 221 1.67 -2.77 -11.07
CA ILE A 221 1.30 -1.47 -10.50
C ILE A 221 1.57 -0.38 -11.54
N GLU A 222 0.51 0.22 -12.08
CA GLU A 222 0.65 1.35 -13.01
C GLU A 222 0.99 2.65 -12.26
N HIS A 223 0.42 2.82 -11.07
CA HIS A 223 0.65 3.98 -10.22
C HIS A 223 0.42 3.61 -8.76
N MET A 224 1.33 4.06 -7.88
CA MET A 224 1.12 3.98 -6.44
C MET A 224 1.85 5.14 -5.76
N ILE A 225 1.12 5.90 -4.96
CA ILE A 225 1.68 6.90 -4.06
C ILE A 225 1.22 6.55 -2.65
N VAL A 226 2.17 6.52 -1.72
CA VAL A 226 1.89 6.34 -0.30
C VAL A 226 2.40 7.55 0.46
N ASN A 227 1.54 8.16 1.25
CA ASN A 227 1.88 9.24 2.16
C ASN A 227 1.61 8.82 3.59
N ILE A 228 2.62 8.86 4.45
CA ILE A 228 2.47 8.66 5.88
C ILE A 228 2.74 10.01 6.54
N ALA A 229 1.73 10.55 7.17
CA ALA A 229 1.81 11.81 7.89
C ALA A 229 1.17 11.67 9.27
N PRO A 230 1.69 12.37 10.29
CA PRO A 230 1.00 12.43 11.57
C PRO A 230 -0.35 13.12 11.37
N SER A 231 -1.41 12.54 11.89
CA SER A 231 -2.71 13.18 11.94
C SER A 231 -2.75 14.25 13.05
N ASN A 232 -3.72 15.15 12.97
CA ASN A 232 -3.97 16.10 14.07
C ASN A 232 -4.49 15.42 15.36
N ILE A 233 -4.76 14.12 15.29
CA ILE A 233 -5.33 13.28 16.35
C ILE A 233 -4.31 12.19 16.66
N GLU A 234 -3.18 12.52 17.26
CA GLU A 234 -2.16 11.61 17.82
C GLU A 234 -1.75 10.34 17.03
N GLU A 235 -2.42 10.02 15.93
CA GLU A 235 -2.21 8.79 15.15
C GLU A 235 -1.77 9.07 13.72
N PRO A 236 -0.66 8.48 13.26
CA PRO A 236 -0.26 8.60 11.87
C PRO A 236 -1.26 7.85 10.95
N ILE A 237 -1.61 8.49 9.84
CA ILE A 237 -2.45 7.92 8.78
C ILE A 237 -1.57 7.63 7.59
N MET A 238 -1.70 6.44 7.04
CA MET A 238 -1.15 6.06 5.75
C MET A 238 -2.23 6.26 4.68
N ALA A 239 -2.02 7.22 3.80
CA ALA A 239 -2.86 7.43 2.62
C ALA A 239 -2.20 6.75 1.41
N VAL A 240 -2.95 5.89 0.73
CA VAL A 240 -2.52 5.15 -0.46
C VAL A 240 -3.39 5.57 -1.63
N ASP A 241 -2.77 5.93 -2.75
CA ASP A 241 -3.40 6.14 -4.05
C ASP A 241 -2.82 5.11 -5.02
N LEU A 242 -3.66 4.21 -5.54
CA LEU A 242 -3.25 3.03 -6.29
C LEU A 242 -4.03 2.92 -7.59
N ILE A 243 -3.30 2.66 -8.68
CA ILE A 243 -3.87 2.20 -9.96
C ILE A 243 -3.20 0.89 -10.34
N LEU A 244 -4.01 -0.14 -10.55
CA LEU A 244 -3.57 -1.51 -10.78
C LEU A 244 -4.34 -2.12 -11.94
N ALA A 245 -3.63 -2.63 -12.95
CA ALA A 245 -4.22 -3.53 -13.93
C ALA A 245 -4.39 -4.89 -13.24
N SER A 246 -5.63 -5.30 -12.96
CA SER A 246 -5.88 -6.52 -12.19
C SER A 246 -7.11 -7.27 -12.69
N PRO A 247 -6.95 -8.55 -13.07
CA PRO A 247 -8.07 -9.43 -13.35
C PRO A 247 -9.00 -9.58 -12.15
N ILE A 248 -10.28 -9.86 -12.42
CA ILE A 248 -11.29 -10.03 -11.36
C ILE A 248 -10.90 -11.07 -10.29
N PRO A 249 -10.36 -12.25 -10.63
CA PRO A 249 -9.98 -13.24 -9.61
C PRO A 249 -9.01 -12.70 -8.57
N ASP A 250 -8.06 -11.87 -9.00
CA ASP A 250 -7.04 -11.32 -8.13
C ASP A 250 -7.61 -10.25 -7.20
N ILE A 251 -8.54 -9.42 -7.68
CA ILE A 251 -9.25 -8.44 -6.84
C ILE A 251 -10.11 -9.14 -5.79
N ILE A 252 -10.88 -10.16 -6.18
CA ILE A 252 -11.69 -10.96 -5.24
C ILE A 252 -10.79 -11.62 -4.19
N ASN A 253 -9.66 -12.20 -4.61
CA ASN A 253 -8.68 -12.81 -3.71
C ASN A 253 -8.05 -11.78 -2.76
N ALA A 254 -7.71 -10.57 -3.26
CA ALA A 254 -7.16 -9.48 -2.45
C ALA A 254 -8.15 -9.04 -1.36
N ILE A 255 -9.42 -8.82 -1.73
CA ILE A 255 -10.47 -8.44 -0.78
C ILE A 255 -10.64 -9.54 0.28
N ASN A 256 -10.76 -10.81 -0.14
CA ASN A 256 -11.02 -11.92 0.76
C ASN A 256 -9.85 -12.23 1.71
N LYS A 257 -8.62 -11.88 1.37
CA LYS A 257 -7.44 -12.07 2.21
C LYS A 257 -7.05 -10.86 3.05
N SER A 258 -7.61 -9.68 2.74
CA SER A 258 -7.26 -8.42 3.42
C SER A 258 -8.26 -8.06 4.53
N PRO A 259 -7.92 -7.13 5.41
CA PRO A 259 -8.85 -6.56 6.39
C PRO A 259 -10.11 -5.95 5.76
N ILE A 260 -10.07 -5.57 4.47
CA ILE A 260 -11.22 -5.05 3.70
C ILE A 260 -12.38 -6.06 3.67
N LYS A 261 -12.10 -7.37 3.75
CA LYS A 261 -13.14 -8.41 3.83
C LYS A 261 -14.19 -8.14 4.90
N LYS A 262 -13.76 -7.72 6.09
CA LYS A 262 -14.67 -7.41 7.21
C LYS A 262 -15.62 -6.27 6.87
N VAL A 263 -15.11 -5.24 6.20
CA VAL A 263 -15.89 -4.07 5.79
C VAL A 263 -16.88 -4.43 4.70
N MET A 264 -16.48 -5.28 3.74
CA MET A 264 -17.33 -5.74 2.63
C MET A 264 -18.36 -6.81 3.02
N LYS A 265 -18.44 -7.18 4.31
CA LYS A 265 -19.46 -8.06 4.89
C LYS A 265 -19.72 -9.35 4.10
N GLY A 266 -18.66 -9.94 3.49
CA GLY A 266 -18.73 -11.22 2.79
C GLY A 266 -19.42 -11.20 1.40
N ILE A 267 -19.69 -10.03 0.82
CA ILE A 267 -20.30 -9.92 -0.53
C ILE A 267 -19.51 -10.71 -1.59
N PHE A 268 -18.20 -10.80 -1.43
CA PHE A 268 -17.29 -11.46 -2.38
C PHE A 268 -16.99 -12.93 -2.06
N ASP A 269 -17.49 -13.48 -0.96
CA ASP A 269 -17.12 -14.86 -0.52
C ASP A 269 -17.47 -15.93 -1.56
N GLU A 270 -18.65 -15.85 -2.17
CA GLU A 270 -19.15 -16.82 -3.16
C GLU A 270 -19.08 -16.29 -4.61
N MET A 271 -18.49 -15.10 -4.78
CA MET A 271 -18.35 -14.51 -6.11
C MET A 271 -17.13 -15.10 -6.81
N LYS A 272 -17.32 -15.51 -8.06
CA LYS A 272 -16.25 -15.93 -8.97
C LYS A 272 -16.30 -15.08 -10.22
N GLY A 273 -15.14 -14.79 -10.76
CA GLY A 273 -15.05 -14.00 -11.98
C GLY A 273 -13.83 -14.36 -12.80
N GLU A 274 -13.84 -13.93 -14.05
CA GLU A 274 -12.75 -14.11 -15.00
C GLU A 274 -12.63 -12.85 -15.87
N GLY A 275 -11.46 -12.64 -16.45
CA GLY A 275 -11.22 -11.57 -17.39
C GLY A 275 -10.54 -10.34 -16.82
N PRO A 276 -10.10 -9.45 -17.72
CA PRO A 276 -9.30 -8.28 -17.37
C PRO A 276 -10.13 -7.17 -16.73
N GLY A 277 -9.43 -6.33 -15.96
CA GLY A 277 -10.00 -5.12 -15.40
C GLY A 277 -8.93 -4.21 -14.85
N LYS A 278 -9.36 -3.06 -14.36
CA LYS A 278 -8.49 -2.04 -13.80
C LYS A 278 -9.09 -1.48 -12.52
N LEU A 279 -8.29 -1.47 -11.47
CA LEU A 279 -8.63 -0.88 -10.17
C LEU A 279 -7.96 0.49 -10.05
N ALA A 280 -8.73 1.49 -9.67
CA ALA A 280 -8.24 2.74 -9.11
C ALA A 280 -8.80 2.85 -7.70
N ALA A 281 -7.94 2.92 -6.67
CA ALA A 281 -8.37 2.93 -5.28
C ALA A 281 -7.59 3.93 -4.45
N GLN A 282 -8.26 4.51 -3.46
CA GLN A 282 -7.69 5.35 -2.43
C GLN A 282 -8.02 4.75 -1.07
N LEU A 283 -7.00 4.62 -0.21
CA LEU A 283 -7.15 4.10 1.13
C LEU A 283 -6.58 5.08 2.14
N GLN A 284 -7.22 5.18 3.30
CA GLN A 284 -6.72 5.87 4.49
C GLN A 284 -6.70 4.86 5.63
N ILE A 285 -5.50 4.50 6.05
CA ILE A 285 -5.25 3.42 7.02
C ILE A 285 -4.64 4.06 8.28
N PRO A 286 -5.38 4.13 9.40
CA PRO A 286 -4.81 4.52 10.70
C PRO A 286 -3.81 3.46 11.16
N LEU A 287 -2.54 3.86 11.42
CA LEU A 287 -1.47 2.89 11.72
C LEU A 287 -1.54 2.29 13.14
N LYS A 288 -2.42 2.78 14.00
CA LYS A 288 -2.65 2.21 15.33
C LYS A 288 -3.97 1.45 15.45
N ASP A 289 -4.92 1.72 14.56
CA ASP A 289 -6.26 1.15 14.56
C ASP A 289 -6.63 0.71 13.14
N GLU A 290 -6.19 -0.48 12.76
CA GLU A 290 -6.40 -1.05 11.43
C GLU A 290 -7.87 -1.46 11.17
N GLU A 291 -8.77 -1.32 12.16
CA GLU A 291 -10.19 -1.63 11.97
C GLU A 291 -10.96 -0.47 11.33
N ASN A 292 -10.44 0.76 11.41
CA ASN A 292 -11.07 1.97 10.88
C ASN A 292 -10.46 2.42 9.52
N ILE A 293 -10.33 1.49 8.59
CA ILE A 293 -9.85 1.77 7.25
C ILE A 293 -10.96 2.46 6.46
N LEU A 294 -10.66 3.66 5.90
CA LEU A 294 -11.50 4.28 4.89
C LEU A 294 -10.93 3.97 3.51
N PHE A 295 -11.82 3.63 2.59
CA PHE A 295 -11.43 3.39 1.21
C PHE A 295 -12.53 3.85 0.24
N ASN A 296 -12.12 4.22 -0.94
CA ASN A 296 -13.00 4.39 -2.09
C ASN A 296 -12.26 3.94 -3.35
N GLY A 297 -13.01 3.60 -4.38
CA GLY A 297 -12.39 3.16 -5.62
C GLY A 297 -13.38 2.97 -6.76
N ILE A 298 -12.77 2.71 -7.91
CA ILE A 298 -13.47 2.38 -9.14
C ILE A 298 -12.79 1.13 -9.69
N TYR A 299 -13.58 0.11 -9.99
CA TYR A 299 -13.13 -1.03 -10.78
C TYR A 299 -13.80 -0.98 -12.16
N GLU A 300 -12.97 -0.97 -13.21
CA GLU A 300 -13.40 -0.95 -14.60
C GLU A 300 -13.32 -2.37 -15.17
N PHE A 301 -14.48 -2.89 -15.59
CA PHE A 301 -14.58 -4.18 -16.29
C PHE A 301 -14.25 -4.00 -17.77
N GLN A 302 -13.41 -4.90 -18.31
CA GLN A 302 -12.90 -4.81 -19.69
C GLN A 302 -13.22 -6.10 -20.50
N GLY A 303 -14.49 -6.49 -20.55
CA GLY A 303 -14.93 -7.74 -21.17
C GLY A 303 -14.89 -8.94 -20.23
N SER A 304 -15.07 -8.71 -18.97
CA SER A 304 -14.97 -9.68 -17.89
C SER A 304 -16.24 -10.49 -17.71
N SER A 305 -16.20 -11.53 -16.86
CA SER A 305 -17.37 -12.31 -16.49
C SER A 305 -17.47 -12.51 -14.97
N LEU A 306 -18.70 -12.59 -14.47
CA LEU A 306 -19.03 -12.84 -13.07
C LEU A 306 -20.09 -13.93 -12.93
N ILE A 307 -19.99 -14.71 -11.85
CA ILE A 307 -20.99 -15.68 -11.41
C ILE A 307 -21.07 -15.66 -9.88
N ASN A 308 -22.26 -15.77 -9.35
CA ASN A 308 -22.48 -15.99 -7.91
C ASN A 308 -23.43 -17.19 -7.73
N ASN A 309 -22.86 -18.32 -7.33
CA ASN A 309 -23.61 -19.57 -7.20
C ASN A 309 -24.56 -19.56 -5.98
N ALA A 310 -24.21 -18.86 -4.92
CA ALA A 310 -25.05 -18.77 -3.71
C ALA A 310 -26.37 -18.02 -3.98
N LEU A 311 -26.33 -17.03 -4.84
CA LEU A 311 -27.53 -16.31 -5.29
C LEU A 311 -28.28 -17.03 -6.43
N GLY A 312 -27.75 -18.16 -6.92
CA GLY A 312 -28.31 -18.84 -8.10
C GLY A 312 -28.27 -17.97 -9.37
N MET A 313 -27.34 -17.04 -9.43
CA MET A 313 -27.18 -16.10 -10.53
C MET A 313 -26.51 -16.79 -11.72
N PRO A 314 -27.10 -16.73 -12.93
CA PRO A 314 -26.43 -17.23 -14.11
C PRO A 314 -25.16 -16.42 -14.41
N LYS A 315 -24.24 -17.04 -15.16
CA LYS A 315 -22.99 -16.36 -15.58
C LYS A 315 -23.33 -15.12 -16.43
N ILE A 316 -22.88 -13.96 -15.97
CA ILE A 316 -22.89 -12.71 -16.73
C ILE A 316 -21.52 -12.62 -17.41
N SER A 317 -21.49 -12.37 -18.71
CA SER A 317 -20.25 -12.37 -19.50
C SER A 317 -20.11 -11.08 -20.31
N ASN A 318 -18.88 -10.82 -20.77
CA ASN A 318 -18.54 -9.63 -21.55
C ASN A 318 -18.97 -8.32 -20.88
N ILE A 319 -18.72 -8.23 -19.57
CA ILE A 319 -19.09 -7.03 -18.79
C ILE A 319 -18.11 -5.91 -19.17
N ILE A 320 -18.67 -4.78 -19.60
CA ILE A 320 -17.98 -3.53 -19.89
C ILE A 320 -18.68 -2.42 -19.12
N GLY A 321 -17.95 -1.73 -18.27
CA GLY A 321 -18.50 -0.68 -17.40
C GLY A 321 -17.67 -0.48 -16.15
N LYS A 322 -18.21 0.30 -15.22
CA LYS A 322 -17.52 0.65 -13.99
C LYS A 322 -18.39 0.36 -12.77
N ILE A 323 -17.75 -0.13 -11.73
CA ILE A 323 -18.30 -0.20 -10.39
C ILE A 323 -17.54 0.81 -9.51
N GLU A 324 -18.28 1.69 -8.89
CA GLU A 324 -17.78 2.64 -7.88
C GLU A 324 -18.12 2.08 -6.50
N PHE A 325 -17.20 2.19 -5.55
CA PHE A 325 -17.39 1.66 -4.20
C PHE A 325 -16.65 2.48 -3.15
N ASP A 326 -17.20 2.52 -1.98
CA ASP A 326 -16.54 2.95 -0.75
C ASP A 326 -16.92 2.03 0.42
N GLN A 327 -16.62 2.41 1.66
CA GLN A 327 -16.95 1.60 2.85
C GLN A 327 -18.45 1.46 3.10
N ASP A 328 -19.29 2.34 2.55
CA ASP A 328 -20.72 2.41 2.83
C ASP A 328 -21.58 2.05 1.62
N ASP A 329 -21.06 2.24 0.40
CA ASP A 329 -21.85 2.19 -0.83
C ASP A 329 -21.16 1.47 -1.98
N ILE A 330 -21.96 0.92 -2.88
CA ILE A 330 -21.51 0.30 -4.12
C ILE A 330 -22.48 0.69 -5.25
N LYS A 331 -21.95 1.10 -6.41
CA LYS A 331 -22.75 1.66 -7.49
C LYS A 331 -22.25 1.24 -8.86
N ILE A 332 -23.20 0.90 -9.75
CA ILE A 332 -22.97 0.66 -11.18
C ILE A 332 -23.93 1.55 -11.97
N ASN A 333 -23.38 2.39 -12.85
CA ASN A 333 -24.16 3.29 -13.70
C ASN A 333 -24.18 2.77 -15.16
N GLY A 334 -25.05 1.79 -15.43
CA GLY A 334 -25.29 1.35 -16.81
C GLY A 334 -24.15 0.52 -17.43
N ALA A 335 -23.60 -0.48 -16.71
CA ALA A 335 -22.69 -1.44 -17.32
C ALA A 335 -23.42 -2.30 -18.36
N VAL A 336 -22.77 -2.54 -19.51
CA VAL A 336 -23.28 -3.45 -20.55
C VAL A 336 -22.67 -4.83 -20.39
N ALA A 337 -23.44 -5.88 -20.64
CA ALA A 337 -23.01 -7.25 -20.51
C ALA A 337 -23.84 -8.20 -21.36
N ASN A 338 -23.54 -9.49 -21.31
CA ASN A 338 -24.36 -10.54 -21.91
C ASN A 338 -24.86 -11.52 -20.84
N LEU A 339 -26.16 -11.81 -20.88
CA LEU A 339 -26.81 -12.85 -20.08
C LEU A 339 -27.39 -13.90 -21.02
N SER A 340 -26.95 -15.15 -20.89
CA SER A 340 -27.36 -16.23 -21.81
C SER A 340 -27.29 -15.84 -23.30
N GLY A 341 -26.19 -15.15 -23.69
CA GLY A 341 -25.94 -14.73 -25.07
C GLY A 341 -26.71 -13.48 -25.53
N SER A 342 -27.60 -12.93 -24.71
CA SER A 342 -28.35 -11.71 -25.03
C SER A 342 -27.79 -10.48 -24.32
N PRO A 343 -27.80 -9.31 -24.97
CA PRO A 343 -27.31 -8.10 -24.36
C PRO A 343 -28.20 -7.64 -23.22
N ILE A 344 -27.55 -7.18 -22.15
CA ILE A 344 -28.21 -6.57 -20.98
C ILE A 344 -27.48 -5.28 -20.58
N THR A 345 -28.21 -4.41 -19.89
CA THR A 345 -27.67 -3.25 -19.17
C THR A 345 -27.91 -3.45 -17.68
N ILE A 346 -26.91 -3.17 -16.86
CA ILE A 346 -26.97 -3.38 -15.41
C ILE A 346 -26.75 -2.04 -14.72
N ALA A 347 -27.62 -1.69 -13.79
CA ALA A 347 -27.43 -0.61 -12.83
C ALA A 347 -27.56 -1.16 -11.41
N LEU A 348 -26.70 -0.68 -10.50
CA LEU A 348 -26.70 -1.07 -9.10
C LEU A 348 -26.61 0.18 -8.23
N SER A 349 -27.38 0.21 -7.16
CA SER A 349 -27.31 1.26 -6.14
C SER A 349 -27.70 0.70 -4.77
N ASN A 350 -27.14 1.28 -3.71
CA ASN A 350 -27.58 1.02 -2.35
C ASN A 350 -28.50 2.16 -1.88
N ILE A 351 -29.65 1.81 -1.34
CA ILE A 351 -30.60 2.76 -0.77
C ILE A 351 -31.01 2.24 0.60
N LYS A 352 -30.59 2.91 1.68
CA LYS A 352 -30.97 2.56 3.07
C LYS A 352 -30.77 1.09 3.41
N ASN A 353 -29.57 0.55 3.19
CA ASN A 353 -29.20 -0.86 3.41
C ASN A 353 -29.93 -1.87 2.50
N ILE A 354 -30.52 -1.42 1.39
CA ILE A 354 -31.07 -2.28 0.36
C ILE A 354 -30.16 -2.17 -0.86
N THR A 355 -29.54 -3.24 -1.28
CA THR A 355 -28.87 -3.30 -2.58
C THR A 355 -29.90 -3.54 -3.65
N GLN A 356 -30.09 -2.58 -4.53
CA GLN A 356 -31.01 -2.65 -5.67
C GLN A 356 -30.23 -2.80 -6.97
N ILE A 357 -30.49 -3.87 -7.70
CA ILE A 357 -29.92 -4.14 -9.01
C ILE A 357 -31.04 -4.09 -10.03
N ASN A 358 -30.92 -3.22 -11.03
CA ASN A 358 -31.82 -3.13 -12.16
C ASN A 358 -31.12 -3.69 -13.41
N ILE A 359 -31.81 -4.52 -14.14
CA ILE A 359 -31.30 -5.17 -15.35
C ILE A 359 -32.33 -4.99 -16.45
N ASP A 360 -31.94 -4.39 -17.56
CA ASP A 360 -32.74 -4.32 -18.77
C ASP A 360 -32.10 -5.16 -19.86
N GLY A 361 -32.89 -5.88 -20.62
CA GLY A 361 -32.37 -6.80 -21.61
C GLY A 361 -33.35 -7.21 -22.72
N ILE A 362 -32.89 -8.13 -23.57
CA ILE A 362 -33.69 -8.66 -24.68
C ILE A 362 -33.86 -10.16 -24.48
N ILE A 363 -35.11 -10.63 -24.59
CA ILE A 363 -35.47 -12.05 -24.70
C ILE A 363 -35.61 -12.37 -26.18
N ASN A 364 -34.87 -13.35 -26.67
CA ASN A 364 -34.97 -13.87 -28.03
C ASN A 364 -34.80 -15.41 -28.01
N GLN A 365 -34.82 -16.01 -29.20
CA GLN A 365 -34.63 -17.47 -29.33
C GLN A 365 -33.36 -17.95 -28.66
N GLY A 366 -32.22 -17.24 -28.85
CA GLY A 366 -30.93 -17.59 -28.28
C GLY A 366 -30.92 -17.57 -26.75
N PHE A 367 -31.49 -16.53 -26.17
CA PHE A 367 -31.64 -16.40 -24.71
C PHE A 367 -32.46 -17.59 -24.14
N ILE A 368 -33.62 -17.88 -24.72
CA ILE A 368 -34.51 -18.98 -24.24
C ILE A 368 -33.83 -20.35 -24.42
N ARG A 369 -33.14 -20.56 -25.53
CA ARG A 369 -32.37 -21.81 -25.78
C ARG A 369 -31.33 -22.06 -24.69
N LEU A 370 -30.55 -21.06 -24.33
CA LEU A 370 -29.53 -21.17 -23.31
C LEU A 370 -30.10 -21.22 -21.89
N ALA A 371 -31.19 -20.50 -21.61
CA ALA A 371 -31.80 -20.44 -20.31
C ALA A 371 -32.68 -21.66 -19.97
N LEU A 372 -33.49 -22.14 -20.94
CA LEU A 372 -34.52 -23.17 -20.74
C LEU A 372 -34.30 -24.43 -21.59
N GLY A 373 -33.36 -24.44 -22.53
CA GLY A 373 -32.99 -25.55 -23.38
C GLY A 373 -33.57 -25.49 -24.80
N GLU A 374 -33.03 -26.35 -25.68
CA GLU A 374 -33.33 -26.38 -27.14
C GLU A 374 -34.81 -26.52 -27.46
N ASN A 375 -35.55 -27.34 -26.72
CA ASN A 375 -36.97 -27.64 -26.98
C ASN A 375 -37.83 -26.39 -26.84
N TRP A 376 -37.50 -25.51 -25.90
CA TRP A 376 -38.20 -24.23 -25.71
C TRP A 376 -37.78 -23.19 -26.76
N GLY A 377 -36.49 -23.11 -27.05
CA GLY A 377 -35.97 -22.13 -28.02
C GLY A 377 -36.56 -22.31 -29.41
N ARG A 378 -36.79 -23.55 -29.89
CA ARG A 378 -37.33 -23.85 -31.24
C ARG A 378 -38.69 -23.21 -31.50
N ASN A 379 -39.47 -22.95 -30.46
CA ASN A 379 -40.84 -22.42 -30.57
C ASN A 379 -40.88 -20.89 -30.42
N ILE A 380 -39.74 -20.24 -30.35
CA ILE A 380 -39.62 -18.78 -30.17
C ILE A 380 -39.21 -18.13 -31.48
N THR A 381 -39.89 -17.05 -31.86
CA THR A 381 -39.55 -16.14 -32.96
C THR A 381 -39.55 -14.71 -32.49
N GLY A 382 -38.82 -13.83 -33.18
CA GLY A 382 -38.72 -12.42 -32.81
C GLY A 382 -37.98 -12.16 -31.50
N GLU A 383 -38.19 -11.01 -30.94
CA GLU A 383 -37.57 -10.56 -29.70
C GLU A 383 -38.48 -9.60 -28.89
N ALA A 384 -38.32 -9.57 -27.57
CA ALA A 384 -38.98 -8.66 -26.67
C ALA A 384 -38.03 -8.09 -25.64
N THR A 385 -38.30 -6.89 -25.15
CA THR A 385 -37.59 -6.29 -24.04
C THR A 385 -38.13 -6.82 -22.71
N TRP A 386 -37.24 -6.89 -21.71
CA TRP A 386 -37.62 -7.20 -20.34
C TRP A 386 -36.85 -6.32 -19.37
N SER A 387 -37.42 -6.09 -18.19
CA SER A 387 -36.76 -5.45 -17.06
C SER A 387 -36.80 -6.38 -15.83
N GLY A 388 -35.73 -6.39 -15.11
CA GLY A 388 -35.58 -7.14 -13.85
C GLY A 388 -35.16 -6.22 -12.74
N GLU A 389 -35.73 -6.40 -11.57
CA GLU A 389 -35.30 -5.76 -10.33
C GLU A 389 -34.93 -6.83 -9.30
N LEU A 390 -33.76 -6.69 -8.70
CA LEU A 390 -33.28 -7.54 -7.62
C LEU A 390 -33.03 -6.67 -6.39
N LYS A 391 -33.74 -6.93 -5.30
CA LYS A 391 -33.55 -6.25 -4.01
C LYS A 391 -32.96 -7.21 -3.01
N ILE A 392 -31.78 -6.89 -2.51
CA ILE A 392 -31.06 -7.69 -1.52
C ILE A 392 -31.05 -6.93 -0.20
N THR A 393 -31.51 -7.57 0.84
CA THR A 393 -31.46 -7.11 2.24
C THR A 393 -30.79 -8.15 3.10
N ASP A 394 -30.47 -7.84 4.35
CA ASP A 394 -29.91 -8.80 5.32
C ASP A 394 -30.86 -10.02 5.51
N LYS A 395 -32.18 -9.84 5.31
CA LYS A 395 -33.21 -10.86 5.61
C LYS A 395 -33.75 -11.59 4.40
N ALA A 396 -33.72 -10.98 3.23
CA ALA A 396 -34.37 -11.57 2.05
C ALA A 396 -33.75 -11.03 0.75
N THR A 397 -33.93 -11.83 -0.29
CA THR A 397 -33.66 -11.47 -1.68
C THR A 397 -34.97 -11.56 -2.44
N ASP A 398 -35.42 -10.43 -2.99
CA ASP A 398 -36.63 -10.34 -3.81
C ASP A 398 -36.23 -10.13 -5.27
N ILE A 399 -36.76 -10.92 -6.17
CA ILE A 399 -36.54 -10.86 -7.62
C ILE A 399 -37.87 -10.58 -8.29
N GLU A 400 -37.91 -9.59 -9.16
CA GLU A 400 -39.06 -9.30 -10.03
C GLU A 400 -38.57 -9.15 -11.47
N ILE A 401 -39.24 -9.84 -12.43
CA ILE A 401 -38.97 -9.73 -13.86
C ILE A 401 -40.27 -9.40 -14.58
N LYS A 402 -40.26 -8.41 -15.44
CA LYS A 402 -41.39 -7.93 -16.20
C LYS A 402 -41.08 -7.87 -17.69
N SER A 403 -42.10 -8.20 -18.51
CA SER A 403 -42.10 -7.98 -19.96
C SER A 403 -43.53 -7.90 -20.46
N ASP A 404 -43.79 -7.16 -21.51
CA ASP A 404 -45.08 -7.20 -22.25
C ASP A 404 -45.02 -8.22 -23.39
N LEU A 405 -43.87 -8.89 -23.59
CA LEU A 405 -43.58 -9.87 -24.63
C LEU A 405 -43.95 -9.40 -26.05
N LYS A 406 -44.11 -8.09 -26.28
CA LYS A 406 -44.40 -7.52 -27.61
C LYS A 406 -43.15 -7.71 -28.50
N GLY A 407 -43.33 -8.25 -29.67
CA GLY A 407 -42.24 -8.58 -30.60
C GLY A 407 -41.80 -10.02 -30.54
N LEU A 408 -42.17 -10.79 -29.49
CA LEU A 408 -41.86 -12.20 -29.33
C LEU A 408 -43.04 -13.08 -29.75
N GLY A 409 -42.83 -14.03 -30.64
CA GLY A 409 -43.79 -15.04 -31.05
C GLY A 409 -43.57 -16.38 -30.34
N LEU A 410 -44.66 -17.04 -29.96
CA LEU A 410 -44.63 -18.39 -29.36
C LEU A 410 -45.41 -19.36 -30.28
N ASN A 411 -44.68 -20.21 -30.97
CA ASN A 411 -45.27 -21.24 -31.88
C ASN A 411 -45.67 -22.49 -31.08
N LEU A 412 -46.69 -22.35 -30.23
CA LEU A 412 -47.22 -23.40 -29.42
C LEU A 412 -48.69 -23.68 -29.78
N PRO A 413 -49.23 -24.88 -29.52
CA PRO A 413 -50.66 -25.18 -29.70
C PRO A 413 -51.53 -24.24 -28.86
N PRO A 414 -52.76 -23.90 -29.31
CA PRO A 414 -53.71 -23.21 -28.46
C PRO A 414 -53.93 -23.89 -27.11
N PRO A 415 -54.05 -23.18 -26.00
CA PRO A 415 -54.13 -21.72 -25.85
C PRO A 415 -52.77 -21.04 -25.66
N PHE A 416 -51.65 -21.73 -25.79
CA PHE A 416 -50.30 -21.28 -25.42
C PHE A 416 -49.56 -20.51 -26.54
N GLY A 417 -50.10 -20.50 -27.75
CA GLY A 417 -49.51 -19.75 -28.88
C GLY A 417 -49.73 -18.26 -28.74
N LYS A 418 -48.77 -17.45 -29.24
CA LYS A 418 -48.81 -15.99 -29.23
C LYS A 418 -48.17 -15.46 -30.50
N LYS A 419 -48.82 -14.51 -31.16
CA LYS A 419 -48.23 -13.79 -32.33
C LYS A 419 -47.27 -12.69 -31.83
N GLU A 420 -46.33 -12.31 -32.66
CA GLU A 420 -45.32 -11.27 -32.33
C GLU A 420 -45.97 -9.91 -32.00
N ASN A 421 -47.03 -9.52 -32.66
CA ASN A 421 -47.71 -8.27 -32.46
C ASN A 421 -48.68 -8.24 -31.25
N GLU A 422 -48.95 -9.39 -30.64
CA GLU A 422 -49.78 -9.48 -29.44
C GLU A 422 -49.01 -9.10 -28.21
N ILE A 423 -49.66 -8.40 -27.25
CA ILE A 423 -49.12 -8.08 -25.94
C ILE A 423 -49.58 -9.14 -24.94
N THR A 424 -48.63 -9.73 -24.23
CA THR A 424 -48.89 -10.69 -23.16
C THR A 424 -48.00 -10.36 -21.98
N THR A 425 -48.54 -9.98 -20.85
CA THR A 425 -47.75 -9.62 -19.67
C THR A 425 -47.11 -10.84 -19.06
N LEU A 426 -45.78 -10.81 -18.95
CA LEU A 426 -44.97 -11.69 -18.13
C LEU A 426 -44.65 -10.98 -16.84
N LEU A 427 -44.97 -11.59 -15.70
CA LEU A 427 -44.54 -11.18 -14.39
C LEU A 427 -43.99 -12.42 -13.66
N PHE A 428 -42.71 -12.39 -13.32
CA PHE A 428 -42.09 -13.42 -12.49
C PHE A 428 -41.62 -12.78 -11.19
N THR A 429 -42.00 -13.36 -10.07
CA THR A 429 -41.55 -12.91 -8.75
C THR A 429 -41.01 -14.10 -7.96
N LYS A 430 -39.88 -13.90 -7.28
CA LYS A 430 -39.30 -14.89 -6.37
C LYS A 430 -38.81 -14.17 -5.13
N LYS A 431 -39.18 -14.70 -3.96
CA LYS A 431 -38.69 -14.25 -2.67
C LYS A 431 -37.92 -15.39 -2.01
N THR A 432 -36.67 -15.11 -1.64
CA THR A 432 -35.82 -16.06 -0.90
C THR A 432 -35.51 -15.44 0.46
N ILE A 433 -35.80 -16.16 1.55
CA ILE A 433 -35.48 -15.72 2.92
C ILE A 433 -34.07 -16.24 3.24
N ASN A 434 -33.17 -15.37 3.72
CA ASN A 434 -31.83 -15.73 4.12
C ASN A 434 -31.90 -16.36 5.52
N GLU A 435 -31.79 -17.69 5.64
CA GLU A 435 -31.94 -18.45 6.90
C GLU A 435 -30.72 -18.35 7.86
N ASN A 436 -29.69 -17.58 7.53
CA ASN A 436 -28.49 -17.47 8.35
C ASN A 436 -28.52 -16.24 9.26
N GLN A 437 -29.40 -16.22 10.27
CA GLN A 437 -29.17 -15.46 11.50
C GLN A 437 -29.45 -16.36 12.70
N GLU A 438 -28.37 -16.78 13.38
CA GLU A 438 -28.46 -17.21 14.77
C GLU A 438 -29.14 -16.08 15.58
N LEU A 439 -30.27 -16.41 16.16
CA LEU A 439 -30.91 -15.63 17.19
C LEU A 439 -29.94 -15.57 18.38
N VAL A 440 -29.33 -14.40 18.61
CA VAL A 440 -28.66 -14.06 19.87
C VAL A 440 -29.62 -13.27 20.74
#